data_0abb481fde91d2b021d97b6bc5560e53
#
_entry.id   0abb481fde91d2b021d97b6bc5560e53
#
_cell.length_a   1.000
_cell.length_b   1.000
_cell.length_c   1.000
_cell.angle_alpha   90.00
_cell.angle_beta   90.00
_cell.angle_gamma   90.00
#
_symmetry.space_group_name_H-M   'P 1'
#
loop_
_entity.id
_entity.type
_entity.pdbx_description
1 polymer ?
#
loop_
_entity_poly.entity_id
_entity_poly.type
_entity_poly.pdbx_seq_one_letter_code
_entity_poly.pdbx_strand_id
1 'polypeptide(L)'
;MQEYGLQLYSVRDAMKADLPKTIEKVAKMGYSAVEFAGFFNYSAKDIKKILDDNGLKVFGTHTGLDDLTDKKIGATIEYMKEIGNENIVIPGAPIGTKKQQAETIARINAVQPVLAKEGLTLSFHNHSHEFEKKLFTPAFYPKLTGETSCCLEVDTFWAFNAGVDPVEHITKYADRIRLIHLKDGFKKKRFVPAQGMSLGSGEAPVKAVLDKAIELGFKIVVESETQKPDGISEVKRCIDFLLAQNK
;
A
#
# COMPACT_ATOMS: atom_id res chain seq x y z
N MET A 1 -3.67 21.58 3.52
CA MET A 1 -3.48 20.61 4.63
C MET A 1 -3.02 19.31 4.00
N GLN A 2 -2.04 18.61 4.58
CA GLN A 2 -1.59 17.31 4.07
C GLN A 2 -2.73 16.29 4.13
N GLU A 3 -2.94 15.56 3.03
CA GLU A 3 -3.92 14.49 2.97
C GLU A 3 -3.26 13.16 3.39
N TYR A 4 -3.96 12.41 4.23
CA TYR A 4 -3.53 11.09 4.68
C TYR A 4 -4.56 10.03 4.31
N GLY A 5 -4.11 8.97 3.66
CA GLY A 5 -4.90 7.77 3.39
C GLY A 5 -4.73 6.70 4.46
N LEU A 6 -5.65 5.76 4.50
CA LEU A 6 -5.57 4.55 5.31
C LEU A 6 -5.65 3.31 4.42
N GLN A 7 -4.66 2.39 4.55
CA GLN A 7 -4.79 1.04 4.03
C GLN A 7 -5.80 0.27 4.89
N LEU A 8 -6.94 -0.10 4.29
CA LEU A 8 -8.08 -0.69 5.00
C LEU A 8 -7.83 -2.10 5.53
N TYR A 9 -6.74 -2.75 5.11
CA TYR A 9 -6.28 -3.99 5.74
C TYR A 9 -5.96 -3.79 7.23
N SER A 10 -5.57 -2.59 7.62
CA SER A 10 -5.33 -2.21 9.02
C SER A 10 -6.57 -2.35 9.91
N VAL A 11 -7.74 -2.24 9.31
CA VAL A 11 -9.06 -2.36 10.00
C VAL A 11 -9.89 -3.53 9.44
N ARG A 12 -9.24 -4.54 8.88
CA ARG A 12 -9.87 -5.65 8.15
C ARG A 12 -11.00 -6.37 8.90
N ASP A 13 -10.88 -6.52 10.23
CA ASP A 13 -11.92 -7.18 11.03
C ASP A 13 -13.18 -6.33 11.14
N ALA A 14 -13.00 -5.01 11.33
CA ALA A 14 -14.10 -4.07 11.31
C ALA A 14 -14.74 -3.95 9.91
N MET A 15 -13.93 -3.93 8.84
CA MET A 15 -14.40 -3.94 7.45
C MET A 15 -15.24 -5.17 7.14
N LYS A 16 -14.80 -6.34 7.59
CA LYS A 16 -15.55 -7.60 7.42
C LYS A 16 -16.87 -7.60 8.19
N ALA A 17 -16.92 -6.97 9.35
CA ALA A 17 -18.11 -6.90 10.18
C ALA A 17 -19.15 -5.89 9.63
N ASP A 18 -18.70 -4.69 9.25
CA ASP A 18 -19.57 -3.61 8.74
C ASP A 18 -18.72 -2.58 7.98
N LEU A 19 -18.58 -2.77 6.67
CA LEU A 19 -17.79 -1.90 5.80
C LEU A 19 -18.28 -0.45 5.82
N PRO A 20 -19.57 -0.13 5.60
CA PRO A 20 -20.04 1.26 5.58
C PRO A 20 -19.72 2.00 6.87
N LYS A 21 -20.02 1.39 8.03
CA LYS A 21 -19.77 1.99 9.33
C LYS A 21 -18.28 2.12 9.64
N THR A 22 -17.45 1.23 9.11
CA THR A 22 -15.99 1.32 9.27
C THR A 22 -15.44 2.48 8.46
N ILE A 23 -15.86 2.65 7.20
CA ILE A 23 -15.49 3.79 6.35
C ILE A 23 -15.93 5.12 6.99
N GLU A 24 -17.14 5.20 7.53
CA GLU A 24 -17.62 6.38 8.25
C GLU A 24 -16.71 6.72 9.45
N LYS A 25 -16.30 5.70 10.24
CA LYS A 25 -15.38 5.91 11.37
C LYS A 25 -14.01 6.42 10.91
N VAL A 26 -13.47 5.84 9.83
CA VAL A 26 -12.18 6.23 9.25
C VAL A 26 -12.22 7.71 8.83
N ALA A 27 -13.26 8.14 8.13
CA ALA A 27 -13.45 9.54 7.75
C ALA A 27 -13.53 10.46 8.98
N LYS A 28 -14.32 10.09 10.01
CA LYS A 28 -14.46 10.85 11.25
C LYS A 28 -13.17 10.97 12.07
N MET A 29 -12.21 10.06 11.88
CA MET A 29 -10.89 10.14 12.50
C MET A 29 -9.99 11.20 11.88
N GLY A 30 -10.29 11.64 10.64
CA GLY A 30 -9.53 12.65 9.93
C GLY A 30 -8.70 12.11 8.75
N TYR A 31 -8.86 10.85 8.38
CA TYR A 31 -8.36 10.37 7.09
C TYR A 31 -9.16 11.00 5.94
N SER A 32 -8.48 11.38 4.88
CA SER A 32 -9.08 12.00 3.67
C SER A 32 -9.15 11.05 2.49
N ALA A 33 -8.50 9.89 2.60
CA ALA A 33 -8.48 8.88 1.56
C ALA A 33 -8.38 7.47 2.16
N VAL A 34 -8.65 6.49 1.32
CA VAL A 34 -8.49 5.07 1.66
C VAL A 34 -7.75 4.33 0.55
N GLU A 35 -7.14 3.23 0.91
CA GLU A 35 -6.67 2.21 0.00
C GLU A 35 -7.35 0.89 0.33
N PHE A 36 -7.96 0.27 -0.68
CA PHE A 36 -8.71 -0.97 -0.47
C PHE A 36 -7.82 -2.21 -0.52
N ALA A 37 -8.14 -3.19 0.34
CA ALA A 37 -7.62 -4.55 0.31
C ALA A 37 -8.80 -5.55 0.20
N GLY A 38 -9.55 -5.43 -0.90
CA GLY A 38 -10.78 -6.17 -1.15
C GLY A 38 -12.05 -5.36 -0.85
N PHE A 39 -13.15 -5.79 -1.45
CA PHE A 39 -14.43 -5.04 -1.46
C PHE A 39 -15.58 -5.75 -0.76
N PHE A 40 -15.36 -6.91 -0.13
CA PHE A 40 -16.34 -7.65 0.68
C PHE A 40 -17.69 -7.88 -0.01
N ASN A 41 -17.67 -8.15 -1.33
CA ASN A 41 -18.84 -8.36 -2.21
C ASN A 41 -19.74 -7.11 -2.43
N TYR A 42 -19.29 -5.93 -2.06
CA TYR A 42 -19.98 -4.70 -2.44
C TYR A 42 -19.77 -4.39 -3.92
N SER A 43 -20.81 -3.88 -4.58
CA SER A 43 -20.67 -3.38 -5.95
C SER A 43 -19.84 -2.10 -5.99
N ALA A 44 -19.26 -1.79 -7.16
CA ALA A 44 -18.51 -0.54 -7.33
C ALA A 44 -19.38 0.70 -7.04
N LYS A 45 -20.66 0.66 -7.42
CA LYS A 45 -21.63 1.75 -7.14
C LYS A 45 -21.88 1.93 -5.63
N ASP A 46 -22.02 0.83 -4.89
CA ASP A 46 -22.21 0.91 -3.44
C ASP A 46 -20.95 1.46 -2.76
N ILE A 47 -19.76 1.01 -3.16
CA ILE A 47 -18.49 1.55 -2.66
C ILE A 47 -18.38 3.05 -2.99
N LYS A 48 -18.66 3.43 -4.25
CA LYS A 48 -18.62 4.84 -4.66
C LYS A 48 -19.54 5.70 -3.81
N LYS A 49 -20.78 5.25 -3.61
CA LYS A 49 -21.73 5.96 -2.75
C LYS A 49 -21.22 6.10 -1.32
N ILE A 50 -20.69 5.03 -0.72
CA ILE A 50 -20.16 5.07 0.65
C ILE A 50 -19.00 6.05 0.74
N LEU A 51 -18.11 6.10 -0.24
CA LEU A 51 -16.99 7.04 -0.28
C LEU A 51 -17.47 8.48 -0.39
N ASP A 52 -18.43 8.76 -1.30
CA ASP A 52 -18.99 10.10 -1.51
C ASP A 52 -19.73 10.61 -0.27
N ASP A 53 -20.54 9.76 0.36
CA ASP A 53 -21.27 10.10 1.59
C ASP A 53 -20.31 10.49 2.74
N ASN A 54 -19.06 10.03 2.71
CA ASN A 54 -18.04 10.27 3.73
C ASN A 54 -16.91 11.22 3.28
N GLY A 55 -16.95 11.72 2.05
CA GLY A 55 -15.95 12.64 1.51
C GLY A 55 -14.55 12.03 1.37
N LEU A 56 -14.44 10.71 1.18
CA LEU A 56 -13.18 10.00 1.06
C LEU A 56 -12.77 9.78 -0.40
N LYS A 57 -11.49 9.99 -0.70
CA LYS A 57 -10.86 9.64 -1.97
C LYS A 57 -10.34 8.20 -1.95
N VAL A 58 -10.07 7.63 -3.12
CA VAL A 58 -9.30 6.38 -3.25
C VAL A 58 -7.89 6.73 -3.71
N PHE A 59 -6.88 6.31 -2.94
CA PHE A 59 -5.49 6.48 -3.31
C PHE A 59 -4.92 5.27 -4.05
N GLY A 60 -5.46 4.08 -3.78
CA GLY A 60 -5.05 2.84 -4.39
C GLY A 60 -5.95 1.67 -4.04
N THR A 61 -5.70 0.55 -4.69
CA THR A 61 -6.34 -0.73 -4.37
C THR A 61 -5.33 -1.86 -4.46
N HIS A 62 -5.19 -2.64 -3.40
CA HIS A 62 -4.46 -3.90 -3.44
C HIS A 62 -5.24 -4.92 -4.28
N THR A 63 -4.70 -5.26 -5.43
CA THR A 63 -5.31 -6.14 -6.42
C THR A 63 -4.30 -7.18 -6.88
N GLY A 64 -4.62 -8.44 -6.65
CA GLY A 64 -3.73 -9.54 -7.01
C GLY A 64 -3.58 -9.69 -8.54
N LEU A 65 -2.42 -10.18 -9.00
CA LEU A 65 -2.21 -10.47 -10.42
C LEU A 65 -3.30 -11.39 -11.01
N ASP A 66 -3.92 -12.24 -10.19
CA ASP A 66 -4.97 -13.17 -10.66
C ASP A 66 -6.30 -12.47 -11.00
N ASP A 67 -6.49 -11.24 -10.59
CA ASP A 67 -7.61 -10.38 -10.99
C ASP A 67 -7.27 -9.49 -12.20
N LEU A 68 -6.03 -9.57 -12.67
CA LEU A 68 -5.52 -8.85 -13.84
C LEU A 68 -5.23 -9.81 -15.03
N THR A 69 -5.86 -10.97 -15.05
CA THR A 69 -5.83 -11.90 -16.22
C THR A 69 -6.72 -11.39 -17.33
N ASP A 70 -6.47 -11.83 -18.57
CA ASP A 70 -7.28 -11.43 -19.76
C ASP A 70 -8.78 -11.61 -19.55
N LYS A 71 -9.18 -12.60 -18.74
CA LYS A 71 -10.59 -12.89 -18.45
C LYS A 71 -11.22 -11.91 -17.45
N LYS A 72 -10.42 -11.32 -16.55
CA LYS A 72 -10.91 -10.53 -15.42
C LYS A 72 -10.59 -9.04 -15.53
N ILE A 73 -9.52 -8.70 -16.24
CA ILE A 73 -8.96 -7.34 -16.24
C ILE A 73 -9.99 -6.28 -16.68
N GLY A 74 -10.88 -6.60 -17.62
CA GLY A 74 -11.94 -5.68 -18.04
C GLY A 74 -12.87 -5.30 -16.90
N ALA A 75 -13.41 -6.29 -16.19
CA ALA A 75 -14.28 -6.04 -15.03
C ALA A 75 -13.53 -5.33 -13.90
N THR A 76 -12.26 -5.64 -13.68
CA THR A 76 -11.42 -4.93 -12.71
C THR A 76 -11.27 -3.46 -13.09
N ILE A 77 -10.97 -3.15 -14.35
CA ILE A 77 -10.85 -1.76 -14.85
C ILE A 77 -12.15 -0.98 -14.63
N GLU A 78 -13.29 -1.56 -15.02
CA GLU A 78 -14.61 -0.92 -14.83
C GLU A 78 -14.87 -0.61 -13.36
N TYR A 79 -14.59 -1.57 -12.47
CA TYR A 79 -14.73 -1.38 -11.02
C TYR A 79 -13.86 -0.23 -10.51
N MET A 80 -12.58 -0.22 -10.89
CA MET A 80 -11.62 0.82 -10.46
C MET A 80 -12.03 2.21 -10.91
N LYS A 81 -12.49 2.33 -12.16
CA LYS A 81 -12.97 3.61 -12.69
C LYS A 81 -14.22 4.12 -11.97
N GLU A 82 -15.17 3.23 -11.69
CA GLU A 82 -16.40 3.59 -10.98
C GLU A 82 -16.12 4.16 -9.59
N ILE A 83 -15.18 3.57 -8.84
CA ILE A 83 -14.82 4.05 -7.50
C ILE A 83 -13.84 5.24 -7.51
N GLY A 84 -13.41 5.71 -8.69
CA GLY A 84 -12.45 6.80 -8.83
C GLY A 84 -11.01 6.44 -8.45
N ASN A 85 -10.64 5.15 -8.56
CA ASN A 85 -9.26 4.71 -8.33
C ASN A 85 -8.43 4.83 -9.61
N GLU A 86 -7.27 5.46 -9.50
CA GLU A 86 -6.30 5.61 -10.60
C GLU A 86 -5.08 4.69 -10.45
N ASN A 87 -4.90 4.04 -9.29
CA ASN A 87 -3.70 3.26 -8.98
C ASN A 87 -4.05 1.85 -8.49
N ILE A 88 -3.74 0.86 -9.32
CA ILE A 88 -3.84 -0.56 -8.97
C ILE A 88 -2.50 -0.99 -8.42
N VAL A 89 -2.50 -1.59 -7.23
CA VAL A 89 -1.30 -2.03 -6.54
C VAL A 89 -1.27 -3.55 -6.43
N ILE A 90 -0.20 -4.16 -6.90
CA ILE A 90 0.07 -5.58 -6.67
C ILE A 90 0.61 -5.72 -5.25
N PRO A 91 -0.14 -6.34 -4.30
CA PRO A 91 0.28 -6.42 -2.90
C PRO A 91 1.37 -7.47 -2.65
N GLY A 92 1.65 -8.29 -3.63
CA GLY A 92 2.65 -9.35 -3.59
C GLY A 92 2.48 -10.32 -4.75
N ALA A 93 3.53 -11.09 -5.03
CA ALA A 93 3.53 -12.05 -6.13
C ALA A 93 4.46 -13.24 -5.84
N PRO A 94 4.34 -14.36 -6.58
CA PRO A 94 5.28 -15.48 -6.47
C PRO A 94 6.69 -15.05 -6.94
N ILE A 95 7.65 -14.98 -6.02
CA ILE A 95 9.03 -14.55 -6.28
C ILE A 95 10.08 -15.47 -5.63
N GLY A 96 9.66 -16.62 -5.12
CA GLY A 96 10.51 -17.53 -4.34
C GLY A 96 11.59 -18.23 -5.16
N THR A 97 11.45 -18.32 -6.49
CA THR A 97 12.41 -18.92 -7.41
C THR A 97 12.69 -18.01 -8.60
N LYS A 98 13.82 -18.23 -9.31
CA LYS A 98 14.15 -17.48 -10.54
C LYS A 98 13.04 -17.57 -11.60
N LYS A 99 12.41 -18.77 -11.72
CA LYS A 99 11.28 -18.99 -12.63
C LYS A 99 10.08 -18.14 -12.26
N GLN A 100 9.67 -18.17 -10.98
CA GLN A 100 8.56 -17.35 -10.50
C GLN A 100 8.83 -15.86 -10.67
N GLN A 101 10.06 -15.39 -10.41
CA GLN A 101 10.43 -14.00 -10.65
C GLN A 101 10.26 -13.60 -12.11
N ALA A 102 10.74 -14.44 -13.05
CA ALA A 102 10.61 -14.20 -14.49
C ALA A 102 9.13 -14.17 -14.92
N GLU A 103 8.31 -15.10 -14.43
CA GLU A 103 6.87 -15.16 -14.71
C GLU A 103 6.14 -13.93 -14.16
N THR A 104 6.46 -13.49 -12.94
CA THR A 104 5.90 -12.29 -12.34
C THR A 104 6.24 -11.03 -13.15
N ILE A 105 7.51 -10.86 -13.56
CA ILE A 105 7.96 -9.76 -14.42
C ILE A 105 7.22 -9.78 -15.77
N ALA A 106 7.10 -10.94 -16.40
CA ALA A 106 6.38 -11.07 -17.67
C ALA A 106 4.90 -10.66 -17.53
N ARG A 107 4.23 -11.08 -16.44
CA ARG A 107 2.83 -10.69 -16.18
C ARG A 107 2.70 -9.18 -15.95
N ILE A 108 3.57 -8.57 -15.15
CA ILE A 108 3.58 -7.11 -14.93
C ILE A 108 3.73 -6.36 -16.25
N ASN A 109 4.70 -6.76 -17.08
CA ASN A 109 4.96 -6.12 -18.38
C ASN A 109 3.81 -6.30 -19.38
N ALA A 110 3.06 -7.40 -19.29
CA ALA A 110 1.87 -7.62 -20.12
C ALA A 110 0.68 -6.77 -19.69
N VAL A 111 0.44 -6.63 -18.37
CA VAL A 111 -0.73 -5.94 -17.81
C VAL A 111 -0.58 -4.42 -17.86
N GLN A 112 0.62 -3.91 -17.60
CA GLN A 112 0.88 -2.47 -17.48
C GLN A 112 0.40 -1.64 -18.69
N PRO A 113 0.70 -1.99 -19.96
CA PRO A 113 0.22 -1.22 -21.11
C PRO A 113 -1.31 -1.28 -21.30
N VAL A 114 -1.95 -2.35 -20.83
CA VAL A 114 -3.42 -2.47 -20.87
C VAL A 114 -4.04 -1.45 -19.92
N LEU A 115 -3.57 -1.40 -18.68
CA LEU A 115 -4.05 -0.45 -17.67
C LEU A 115 -3.75 1.00 -18.06
N ALA A 116 -2.56 1.26 -18.62
CA ALA A 116 -2.15 2.60 -19.04
C ALA A 116 -3.07 3.19 -20.12
N LYS A 117 -3.56 2.38 -21.07
CA LYS A 117 -4.54 2.81 -22.09
C LYS A 117 -5.86 3.26 -21.47
N GLU A 118 -6.19 2.75 -20.31
CA GLU A 118 -7.40 3.05 -19.57
C GLU A 118 -7.22 4.17 -18.53
N GLY A 119 -6.04 4.81 -18.50
CA GLY A 119 -5.71 5.88 -17.56
C GLY A 119 -5.36 5.39 -16.15
N LEU A 120 -5.11 4.08 -15.99
CA LEU A 120 -4.77 3.46 -14.70
C LEU A 120 -3.27 3.19 -14.61
N THR A 121 -2.69 3.41 -13.44
CA THR A 121 -1.31 3.02 -13.15
C THR A 121 -1.26 1.65 -12.47
N LEU A 122 -0.18 0.91 -12.73
CA LEU A 122 0.15 -0.33 -12.03
C LEU A 122 1.35 -0.07 -11.13
N SER A 123 1.17 -0.28 -9.83
CA SER A 123 2.22 -0.20 -8.82
C SER A 123 2.49 -1.57 -8.20
N PHE A 124 3.66 -1.74 -7.62
CA PHE A 124 4.03 -2.93 -6.84
C PHE A 124 4.35 -2.52 -5.40
N HIS A 125 3.71 -3.18 -4.44
CA HIS A 125 3.96 -3.01 -3.00
C HIS A 125 5.06 -3.96 -2.53
N ASN A 126 6.00 -3.46 -1.75
CA ASN A 126 7.08 -4.26 -1.20
C ASN A 126 6.85 -4.67 0.25
N HIS A 127 7.32 -5.87 0.56
CA HIS A 127 7.67 -6.32 1.90
C HIS A 127 9.20 -6.43 2.02
N SER A 128 9.69 -7.00 3.13
CA SER A 128 11.13 -7.20 3.30
C SER A 128 11.71 -8.23 2.34
N HIS A 129 10.93 -9.26 2.00
CA HIS A 129 11.44 -10.40 1.24
C HIS A 129 11.78 -10.09 -0.23
N GLU A 130 11.27 -9.01 -0.80
CA GLU A 130 11.66 -8.53 -2.14
C GLU A 130 13.11 -8.03 -2.17
N PHE A 131 13.61 -7.54 -1.05
CA PHE A 131 15.00 -7.09 -0.89
C PHE A 131 15.97 -8.20 -0.50
N GLU A 132 15.48 -9.35 -0.04
CA GLU A 132 16.28 -10.44 0.48
C GLU A 132 16.80 -11.35 -0.64
N LYS A 133 18.08 -11.72 -0.54
CA LYS A 133 18.67 -12.79 -1.37
C LYS A 133 18.46 -14.14 -0.68
N LYS A 134 18.05 -15.15 -1.44
CA LYS A 134 18.04 -16.54 -1.01
C LYS A 134 19.23 -17.27 -1.65
N LEU A 135 19.57 -18.47 -1.15
CA LEU A 135 20.77 -19.20 -1.55
C LEU A 135 20.93 -19.32 -3.09
N PHE A 136 19.84 -19.53 -3.83
CA PHE A 136 19.85 -19.71 -5.28
C PHE A 136 18.97 -18.69 -6.03
N THR A 137 18.41 -17.71 -5.34
CA THR A 137 17.48 -16.75 -5.92
C THR A 137 17.92 -15.33 -5.52
N PRO A 138 18.17 -14.45 -6.50
CA PRO A 138 18.53 -13.05 -6.21
C PRO A 138 17.35 -12.31 -5.56
N ALA A 139 17.64 -11.17 -4.96
CA ALA A 139 16.60 -10.25 -4.52
C ALA A 139 15.71 -9.85 -5.71
N PHE A 140 14.40 -9.76 -5.46
CA PHE A 140 13.44 -9.44 -6.54
C PHE A 140 13.36 -7.95 -6.85
N TYR A 141 13.51 -7.10 -5.84
CA TYR A 141 13.32 -5.65 -5.99
C TYR A 141 14.23 -5.01 -7.07
N PRO A 142 15.54 -5.30 -7.13
CA PRO A 142 16.39 -4.80 -8.21
C PRO A 142 15.95 -5.29 -9.59
N LYS A 143 15.42 -6.52 -9.67
CA LYS A 143 14.91 -7.09 -10.92
C LYS A 143 13.60 -6.39 -11.34
N LEU A 144 12.66 -6.21 -10.41
CA LEU A 144 11.43 -5.45 -10.64
C LEU A 144 11.75 -4.06 -11.21
N THR A 145 12.65 -3.33 -10.55
CA THR A 145 12.97 -1.96 -10.95
C THR A 145 13.81 -1.87 -12.23
N GLY A 146 14.59 -2.90 -12.56
CA GLY A 146 15.42 -2.94 -13.77
C GLY A 146 14.74 -3.52 -15.01
N GLU A 147 13.76 -4.39 -14.85
CA GLU A 147 13.12 -5.12 -15.95
C GLU A 147 11.66 -4.72 -16.20
N THR A 148 11.10 -3.79 -15.42
CA THR A 148 9.76 -3.24 -15.62
C THR A 148 9.76 -1.72 -15.51
N SER A 149 8.74 -1.07 -16.07
CA SER A 149 8.41 0.33 -15.81
C SER A 149 7.25 0.49 -14.80
N CYS A 150 6.91 -0.57 -14.07
CA CYS A 150 5.88 -0.58 -13.03
C CYS A 150 6.16 0.51 -12.00
N CYS A 151 5.14 1.25 -11.62
CA CYS A 151 5.23 2.20 -10.51
C CYS A 151 5.44 1.46 -9.18
N LEU A 152 5.73 2.21 -8.14
CA LEU A 152 6.05 1.66 -6.83
C LEU A 152 5.08 2.23 -5.78
N GLU A 153 4.63 1.36 -4.92
CA GLU A 153 4.12 1.69 -3.61
C GLU A 153 5.15 1.22 -2.60
N VAL A 154 5.83 2.17 -1.95
CA VAL A 154 6.93 1.83 -1.05
C VAL A 154 6.43 1.72 0.38
N ASP A 155 6.41 0.49 0.93
CA ASP A 155 6.30 0.29 2.37
C ASP A 155 7.65 0.56 3.02
N THR A 156 7.69 1.66 3.75
CA THR A 156 8.91 2.23 4.33
C THR A 156 9.42 1.43 5.53
N PHE A 157 8.51 0.80 6.30
CA PHE A 157 8.90 -0.09 7.39
C PHE A 157 9.47 -1.41 6.88
N TRP A 158 8.85 -2.02 5.88
CA TRP A 158 9.36 -3.27 5.34
C TRP A 158 10.70 -3.09 4.63
N ALA A 159 10.94 -1.94 3.95
CA ALA A 159 12.26 -1.58 3.44
C ALA A 159 13.28 -1.42 4.57
N PHE A 160 12.94 -0.67 5.63
CA PHE A 160 13.76 -0.49 6.82
C PHE A 160 14.07 -1.83 7.51
N ASN A 161 13.07 -2.72 7.66
CA ASN A 161 13.26 -4.05 8.24
C ASN A 161 14.20 -4.94 7.40
N ALA A 162 14.25 -4.74 6.09
CA ALA A 162 15.19 -5.41 5.18
C ALA A 162 16.61 -4.80 5.22
N GLY A 163 16.83 -3.74 5.98
CA GLY A 163 18.13 -3.06 6.08
C GLY A 163 18.37 -1.99 5.00
N VAL A 164 17.31 -1.59 4.29
CA VAL A 164 17.34 -0.48 3.32
C VAL A 164 17.00 0.81 4.05
N ASP A 165 17.76 1.88 3.83
CA ASP A 165 17.38 3.22 4.32
C ASP A 165 16.14 3.71 3.57
N PRO A 166 14.99 3.90 4.24
CA PRO A 166 13.76 4.25 3.55
C PRO A 166 13.78 5.66 2.98
N VAL A 167 14.52 6.61 3.57
CA VAL A 167 14.63 7.99 3.08
C VAL A 167 15.44 8.03 1.78
N GLU A 168 16.59 7.37 1.76
CA GLU A 168 17.40 7.22 0.55
C GLU A 168 16.61 6.47 -0.53
N HIS A 169 15.86 5.45 -0.14
CA HIS A 169 15.10 4.61 -1.07
C HIS A 169 13.98 5.40 -1.78
N ILE A 170 13.16 6.15 -1.02
CA ILE A 170 12.09 6.96 -1.62
C ILE A 170 12.64 8.12 -2.45
N THR A 171 13.80 8.66 -2.08
CA THR A 171 14.51 9.68 -2.87
C THR A 171 15.00 9.11 -4.20
N LYS A 172 15.62 7.93 -4.17
CA LYS A 172 16.17 7.25 -5.36
C LYS A 172 15.12 6.92 -6.41
N TYR A 173 13.92 6.54 -6.00
CA TYR A 173 12.84 6.09 -6.89
C TYR A 173 11.69 7.09 -7.00
N ALA A 174 11.94 8.37 -6.68
CA ALA A 174 10.90 9.39 -6.56
C ALA A 174 10.02 9.53 -7.82
N ASP A 175 10.58 9.39 -9.01
CA ASP A 175 9.89 9.45 -10.30
C ASP A 175 8.92 8.28 -10.55
N ARG A 176 9.13 7.17 -9.87
CA ARG A 176 8.32 5.94 -10.00
C ARG A 176 7.32 5.72 -8.87
N ILE A 177 7.48 6.40 -7.74
CA ILE A 177 6.61 6.21 -6.57
C ILE A 177 5.26 6.91 -6.82
N ARG A 178 4.18 6.20 -6.53
CA ARG A 178 2.80 6.72 -6.53
C ARG A 178 2.22 6.82 -5.13
N LEU A 179 2.58 5.90 -4.25
CA LEU A 179 2.13 5.83 -2.87
C LEU A 179 3.31 5.50 -1.96
N ILE A 180 3.24 6.01 -0.74
CA ILE A 180 4.08 5.60 0.39
C ILE A 180 3.19 4.94 1.44
N HIS A 181 3.50 3.70 1.81
CA HIS A 181 3.00 3.15 3.07
C HIS A 181 3.88 3.64 4.21
N LEU A 182 3.32 4.56 4.99
CA LEU A 182 3.95 5.02 6.20
C LEU A 182 3.56 4.07 7.34
N LYS A 183 4.56 3.35 7.85
CA LYS A 183 4.39 2.28 8.82
C LYS A 183 5.52 2.31 9.83
N ASP A 184 5.24 1.89 11.04
CA ASP A 184 6.22 1.82 12.13
C ASP A 184 6.27 0.42 12.74
N GLY A 185 7.36 0.11 13.41
CA GLY A 185 7.54 -1.16 14.07
C GLY A 185 8.96 -1.41 14.55
N PHE A 186 9.15 -2.58 15.13
CA PHE A 186 10.45 -3.11 15.53
C PHE A 186 10.96 -4.11 14.48
N LYS A 187 12.23 -3.95 14.09
CA LYS A 187 12.88 -4.86 13.13
C LYS A 187 12.91 -6.30 13.64
N LYS A 188 12.91 -7.21 12.69
CA LYS A 188 13.26 -8.62 12.93
C LYS A 188 14.62 -8.74 13.61
N LYS A 189 14.69 -9.51 14.70
CA LYS A 189 15.90 -9.93 15.38
C LYS A 189 16.06 -11.44 15.24
N ARG A 190 17.25 -11.99 15.62
CA ARG A 190 17.61 -13.40 15.36
C ARG A 190 16.51 -14.43 15.66
N PHE A 191 15.71 -14.20 16.71
CA PHE A 191 14.66 -15.11 17.15
C PHE A 191 13.31 -14.41 17.37
N VAL A 192 13.18 -13.15 16.95
CA VAL A 192 11.97 -12.35 17.12
C VAL A 192 11.56 -11.83 15.75
N PRO A 193 10.35 -12.15 15.26
CA PRO A 193 9.85 -11.59 14.02
C PRO A 193 9.72 -10.06 14.11
N ALA A 194 9.69 -9.41 12.96
CA ALA A 194 9.33 -8.00 12.91
C ALA A 194 7.93 -7.80 13.51
N GLN A 195 7.73 -6.70 14.21
CA GLN A 195 6.47 -6.37 14.88
C GLN A 195 6.03 -4.98 14.45
N GLY A 196 4.84 -4.86 13.84
CA GLY A 196 4.20 -3.57 13.57
C GLY A 196 3.82 -2.85 14.86
N MET A 197 3.89 -1.52 14.84
CA MET A 197 3.53 -0.64 15.95
C MET A 197 2.75 0.56 15.42
N SER A 198 2.02 1.26 16.30
CA SER A 198 1.45 2.57 15.98
C SER A 198 2.57 3.54 15.56
N LEU A 199 2.27 4.46 14.65
CA LEU A 199 3.23 5.48 14.25
C LEU A 199 3.81 6.23 15.46
N GLY A 200 5.13 6.36 15.50
CA GLY A 200 5.87 6.98 16.60
C GLY A 200 6.12 6.08 17.81
N SER A 201 5.75 4.80 17.75
CA SER A 201 5.93 3.84 18.86
C SER A 201 6.92 2.71 18.56
N GLY A 202 7.46 2.67 17.36
CA GLY A 202 8.48 1.72 16.91
C GLY A 202 9.87 2.34 16.83
N GLU A 203 10.73 1.72 16.02
CA GLU A 203 12.11 2.16 15.78
C GLU A 203 12.36 2.63 14.33
N ALA A 204 11.33 2.60 13.48
CA ALA A 204 11.45 3.08 12.11
C ALA A 204 11.60 4.61 12.07
N PRO A 205 12.34 5.19 11.10
CA PRO A 205 12.56 6.64 11.00
C PRO A 205 11.32 7.37 10.45
N VAL A 206 10.15 7.16 11.07
CA VAL A 206 8.84 7.64 10.60
C VAL A 206 8.82 9.12 10.31
N LYS A 207 9.39 9.94 11.22
CA LYS A 207 9.40 11.40 11.01
C LYS A 207 10.25 11.80 9.81
N ALA A 208 11.43 11.25 9.65
CA ALA A 208 12.31 11.56 8.52
C ALA A 208 11.69 11.12 7.18
N VAL A 209 11.01 9.95 7.17
CA VAL A 209 10.25 9.47 6.01
C VAL A 209 9.08 10.39 5.70
N LEU A 210 8.30 10.79 6.71
CA LEU A 210 7.16 11.70 6.55
C LEU A 210 7.61 13.04 5.96
N ASP A 211 8.64 13.66 6.53
CA ASP A 211 9.17 14.94 6.07
C ASP A 211 9.61 14.85 4.59
N LYS A 212 10.33 13.78 4.23
CA LYS A 212 10.79 13.55 2.86
C LYS A 212 9.63 13.24 1.91
N ALA A 213 8.64 12.48 2.32
CA ALA A 213 7.47 12.16 1.51
C ALA A 213 6.63 13.43 1.21
N ILE A 214 6.50 14.33 2.19
CA ILE A 214 5.84 15.63 2.01
C ILE A 214 6.67 16.53 1.07
N GLU A 215 7.99 16.60 1.25
CA GLU A 215 8.91 17.36 0.37
C GLU A 215 8.78 16.92 -1.09
N LEU A 216 8.66 15.61 -1.32
CA LEU A 216 8.56 15.03 -2.66
C LEU A 216 7.10 14.98 -3.20
N GLY A 217 6.11 15.40 -2.41
CA GLY A 217 4.70 15.47 -2.82
C GLY A 217 4.02 14.12 -2.97
N PHE A 218 4.46 13.10 -2.25
CA PHE A 218 3.85 11.77 -2.33
C PHE A 218 2.50 11.69 -1.63
N LYS A 219 1.59 10.85 -2.15
CA LYS A 219 0.41 10.40 -1.44
C LYS A 219 0.86 9.45 -0.31
N ILE A 220 0.47 9.75 0.93
CA ILE A 220 0.87 9.01 2.13
C ILE A 220 -0.33 8.19 2.61
N VAL A 221 -0.14 6.89 2.68
CA VAL A 221 -1.10 5.92 3.20
C VAL A 221 -0.55 5.32 4.48
N VAL A 222 -1.30 5.41 5.56
CA VAL A 222 -0.96 4.75 6.82
C VAL A 222 -1.30 3.28 6.72
N GLU A 223 -0.39 2.41 7.10
CA GLU A 223 -0.68 1.00 7.33
C GLU A 223 -0.19 0.57 8.72
N SER A 224 -1.03 -0.16 9.46
CA SER A 224 -0.64 -0.85 10.67
C SER A 224 -1.25 -2.24 10.71
N GLU A 225 -0.43 -3.25 10.91
CA GLU A 225 -0.88 -4.64 10.99
C GLU A 225 -1.16 -5.08 12.43
N THR A 226 -0.78 -4.25 13.39
CA THR A 226 -1.10 -4.46 14.80
C THR A 226 -2.58 -4.20 15.06
N GLN A 227 -3.21 -5.00 15.90
CA GLN A 227 -4.61 -4.87 16.28
C GLN A 227 -4.74 -4.94 17.81
N LYS A 228 -4.11 -3.97 18.48
CA LYS A 228 -4.09 -3.92 19.96
C LYS A 228 -4.66 -2.60 20.47
N PRO A 229 -5.83 -2.58 21.11
CA PRO A 229 -6.73 -3.73 21.35
C PRO A 229 -7.47 -4.18 20.08
N ASP A 230 -7.62 -3.33 19.06
CA ASP A 230 -8.28 -3.55 17.77
C ASP A 230 -7.73 -2.60 16.70
N GLY A 231 -8.02 -2.88 15.43
CA GLY A 231 -7.52 -2.09 14.30
C GLY A 231 -8.03 -0.64 14.32
N ILE A 232 -9.27 -0.41 14.76
CA ILE A 232 -9.87 0.95 14.81
C ILE A 232 -9.11 1.83 15.81
N SER A 233 -8.85 1.32 17.00
CA SER A 233 -8.06 2.02 18.03
C SER A 233 -6.62 2.27 17.56
N GLU A 234 -6.06 1.32 16.82
CA GLU A 234 -4.72 1.41 16.27
C GLU A 234 -4.59 2.54 15.24
N VAL A 235 -5.45 2.57 14.23
CA VAL A 235 -5.38 3.59 13.17
C VAL A 235 -5.75 4.97 13.69
N LYS A 236 -6.55 5.05 14.76
CA LYS A 236 -6.82 6.33 15.45
C LYS A 236 -5.53 6.90 16.07
N ARG A 237 -4.71 6.08 16.73
CA ARG A 237 -3.41 6.55 17.26
C ARG A 237 -2.48 7.00 16.16
N CYS A 238 -2.46 6.29 15.03
CA CYS A 238 -1.64 6.65 13.89
C CYS A 238 -2.02 8.03 13.31
N ILE A 239 -3.31 8.29 13.09
CA ILE A 239 -3.71 9.60 12.55
C ILE A 239 -3.50 10.73 13.56
N ASP A 240 -3.73 10.48 14.86
CA ASP A 240 -3.46 11.47 15.91
C ASP A 240 -1.98 11.88 15.95
N PHE A 241 -1.07 10.90 15.80
CA PHE A 241 0.35 11.17 15.66
C PHE A 241 0.63 12.10 14.47
N LEU A 242 0.08 11.82 13.29
CA LEU A 242 0.29 12.63 12.08
C LEU A 242 -0.27 14.05 12.23
N LEU A 243 -1.47 14.18 12.76
CA LEU A 243 -2.10 15.49 12.97
C LEU A 243 -1.33 16.35 13.99
N ALA A 244 -0.65 15.73 14.93
CA ALA A 244 0.22 16.41 15.87
C ALA A 244 1.52 16.94 15.24
N GLN A 245 2.04 16.31 14.16
CA GLN A 245 3.21 16.78 13.44
C GLN A 245 2.91 18.03 12.57
N ASN A 246 1.65 18.31 12.25
CA ASN A 246 1.23 19.43 11.39
C ASN A 246 0.99 20.72 12.18
N LYS A 247 1.30 20.74 13.48
CA LYS A 247 1.22 21.91 14.37
C LYS A 247 2.59 22.57 14.51
#